data_614bc0e6385d21f217b3b2e664f0ec7b
#
_entry.id   614bc0e6385d21f217b3b2e664f0ec7b
#
_cell.length_a   1.000
_cell.length_b   1.000
_cell.length_c   1.000
_cell.angle_alpha   90.00
_cell.angle_beta   90.00
_cell.angle_gamma   90.00
#
_symmetry.space_group_name_H-M   'P 1'
#
loop_
_entity.id
_entity.type
_entity.pdbx_description
1 polymer ?
#
loop_
_entity_poly.entity_id
_entity_poly.type
_entity_poly.pdbx_seq_one_letter_code
_entity_poly.pdbx_strand_id
1 'polypeptide(L)'
;MWSHYADNHKGYVLVYDKESIESASKFSYDGDVVKQKTKLEKVNYVTKQVDMTEEAIDYIRNNMLENMGDIETHDATMPPYKIRQILTEKAKAWEYEEEWRLIPRITKLDEESRLGYIEIRPKAVIFGSQTKEEDVEQIKEICAEKNIPVYRIFLSETSPDFCLKIGDDGELQSV
;
A
#
# COMPACT_ATOMS: atom_id res chain seq x y z
N MET A 1 7.46 -6.23 9.46
CA MET A 1 6.46 -5.17 9.15
C MET A 1 6.64 -3.94 10.04
N TRP A 2 6.48 -4.01 11.36
CA TRP A 2 6.58 -2.86 12.29
C TRP A 2 7.90 -2.10 12.24
N SER A 3 9.02 -2.80 12.10
CA SER A 3 10.34 -2.16 11.99
C SER A 3 10.55 -1.42 10.67
N HIS A 4 9.94 -1.89 9.58
CA HIS A 4 10.17 -1.32 8.25
C HIS A 4 9.15 -0.24 7.87
N TYR A 5 7.87 -0.46 8.21
CA TYR A 5 6.78 0.39 7.72
C TYR A 5 6.16 1.29 8.78
N ALA A 6 6.46 1.05 10.07
CA ALA A 6 5.95 1.83 11.17
C ALA A 6 7.06 2.47 12.02
N ASP A 7 8.15 2.89 11.39
CA ASP A 7 9.29 3.58 12.01
C ASP A 7 9.73 2.94 13.34
N ASN A 8 10.08 1.66 13.28
CA ASN A 8 10.52 0.90 14.47
C ASN A 8 9.50 0.99 15.63
N HIS A 9 8.25 0.66 15.36
CA HIS A 9 7.13 0.69 16.31
C HIS A 9 6.70 2.09 16.81
N LYS A 10 7.13 3.17 16.17
CA LYS A 10 6.71 4.53 16.51
C LYS A 10 5.47 5.00 15.74
N GLY A 11 5.14 4.33 14.65
CA GLY A 11 3.98 4.63 13.83
C GLY A 11 2.74 3.82 14.23
N TYR A 12 1.76 3.81 13.34
CA TYR A 12 0.53 3.05 13.52
C TYR A 12 0.16 2.27 12.25
N VAL A 13 -0.74 1.32 12.38
CA VAL A 13 -1.28 0.50 11.30
C VAL A 13 -2.80 0.70 11.23
N LEU A 14 -3.31 0.86 10.02
CA LEU A 14 -4.75 0.89 9.74
C LEU A 14 -5.21 -0.51 9.35
N VAL A 15 -6.23 -1.01 10.03
CA VAL A 15 -6.81 -2.32 9.76
C VAL A 15 -8.01 -2.16 8.85
N TYR A 16 -8.00 -2.86 7.75
CA TYR A 16 -9.11 -2.92 6.81
C TYR A 16 -9.56 -4.36 6.60
N ASP A 17 -10.81 -4.53 6.25
CA ASP A 17 -11.30 -5.80 5.78
C ASP A 17 -11.23 -5.87 4.24
N LYS A 18 -10.89 -7.05 3.75
CA LYS A 18 -10.67 -7.29 2.32
C LYS A 18 -11.90 -6.95 1.47
N GLU A 19 -13.07 -7.34 1.94
CA GLU A 19 -14.33 -7.12 1.21
C GLU A 19 -14.64 -5.63 1.08
N SER A 20 -14.38 -4.86 2.14
CA SER A 20 -14.53 -3.41 2.11
C SER A 20 -13.58 -2.75 1.13
N ILE A 21 -12.33 -3.20 1.07
CA ILE A 21 -11.36 -2.69 0.08
C ILE A 21 -11.81 -3.02 -1.36
N GLU A 22 -12.23 -4.26 -1.62
CA GLU A 22 -12.66 -4.69 -2.96
C GLU A 22 -13.98 -4.04 -3.39
N SER A 23 -14.85 -3.69 -2.44
CA SER A 23 -16.11 -2.97 -2.71
C SER A 23 -15.93 -1.46 -2.83
N ALA A 24 -14.83 -0.91 -2.33
CA ALA A 24 -14.46 0.49 -2.52
C ALA A 24 -14.20 0.76 -4.00
N SER A 25 -15.27 1.08 -4.71
CA SER A 25 -15.25 1.29 -6.17
C SER A 25 -14.98 2.74 -6.57
N LYS A 26 -14.58 3.57 -5.61
CA LYS A 26 -14.39 5.01 -5.83
C LYS A 26 -12.95 5.38 -5.55
N PHE A 27 -12.27 5.88 -6.56
CA PHE A 27 -11.02 6.60 -6.41
C PHE A 27 -11.31 8.07 -6.62
N SER A 28 -10.87 8.91 -5.74
CA SER A 28 -10.88 10.35 -5.97
C SER A 28 -9.53 10.75 -6.53
N TYR A 29 -9.60 11.49 -7.60
CA TYR A 29 -8.44 12.02 -8.29
C TYR A 29 -8.79 13.44 -8.70
N ASP A 30 -8.04 14.43 -8.22
CA ASP A 30 -8.25 15.87 -8.49
C ASP A 30 -9.70 16.35 -8.37
N GLY A 31 -10.42 15.89 -7.35
CA GLY A 31 -11.82 16.23 -7.12
C GLY A 31 -12.82 15.41 -7.93
N ASP A 32 -12.39 14.68 -8.94
CA ASP A 32 -13.24 13.78 -9.70
C ASP A 32 -13.30 12.39 -9.08
N VAL A 33 -14.50 11.86 -8.91
CA VAL A 33 -14.74 10.50 -8.41
C VAL A 33 -14.80 9.52 -9.57
N VAL A 34 -13.75 8.74 -9.74
CA VAL A 34 -13.72 7.67 -10.74
C VAL A 34 -14.23 6.37 -10.12
N LYS A 35 -15.34 5.86 -10.62
CA LYS A 35 -15.84 4.53 -10.23
C LYS A 35 -15.03 3.46 -10.96
N GLN A 36 -14.24 2.70 -10.21
CA GLN A 36 -13.49 1.59 -10.77
C GLN A 36 -13.60 0.36 -9.88
N LYS A 37 -13.90 -0.77 -10.51
CA LYS A 37 -13.89 -2.06 -9.80
C LYS A 37 -12.43 -2.52 -9.66
N THR A 38 -11.94 -2.52 -8.44
CA THR A 38 -10.59 -2.97 -8.11
C THR A 38 -10.63 -4.28 -7.35
N LYS A 39 -9.59 -5.06 -7.50
CA LYS A 39 -9.42 -6.33 -6.81
C LYS A 39 -8.06 -6.33 -6.10
N LEU A 40 -8.04 -6.83 -4.88
CA LEU A 40 -6.80 -7.11 -4.17
C LEU A 40 -6.09 -8.30 -4.82
N GLU A 41 -4.82 -8.10 -5.15
CA GLU A 41 -3.96 -9.12 -5.71
C GLU A 41 -2.87 -9.50 -4.71
N LYS A 42 -2.70 -10.79 -4.48
CA LYS A 42 -1.61 -11.29 -3.65
C LYS A 42 -0.29 -11.13 -4.41
N VAL A 43 0.73 -10.61 -3.71
CA VAL A 43 2.08 -10.48 -4.27
C VAL A 43 2.68 -11.87 -4.51
N ASN A 44 3.27 -12.05 -5.67
CA ASN A 44 4.00 -13.24 -6.05
C ASN A 44 5.49 -13.06 -5.70
N TYR A 45 5.99 -13.90 -4.81
CA TYR A 45 7.38 -13.82 -4.36
C TYR A 45 8.29 -14.66 -5.23
N VAL A 46 9.22 -14.01 -5.93
CA VAL A 46 10.06 -14.62 -6.94
C VAL A 46 11.55 -14.53 -6.59
N THR A 47 12.32 -15.49 -7.08
CA THR A 47 13.78 -15.50 -6.92
C THR A 47 14.50 -14.68 -7.99
N LYS A 48 13.82 -14.45 -9.13
CA LYS A 48 14.33 -13.67 -10.25
C LYS A 48 13.25 -12.67 -10.67
N GLN A 49 13.60 -11.39 -10.69
CA GLN A 49 12.71 -10.34 -11.18
C GLN A 49 12.47 -10.45 -12.68
N VAL A 50 11.33 -9.90 -13.13
CA VAL A 50 11.02 -9.79 -14.56
C VAL A 50 12.10 -8.94 -15.25
N ASP A 51 12.60 -9.46 -16.36
CA ASP A 51 13.56 -8.73 -17.19
C ASP A 51 12.82 -7.79 -18.15
N MET A 52 13.11 -6.52 -18.06
CA MET A 52 12.52 -5.44 -18.85
C MET A 52 13.53 -4.78 -19.78
N THR A 53 14.70 -5.38 -19.97
CA THR A 53 15.80 -4.77 -20.69
C THR A 53 15.42 -4.45 -22.13
N GLU A 54 14.80 -5.38 -22.84
CA GLU A 54 14.38 -5.20 -24.23
C GLU A 54 13.37 -4.07 -24.37
N GLU A 55 12.31 -4.05 -23.52
CA GLU A 55 11.28 -3.04 -23.55
C GLU A 55 11.83 -1.65 -23.18
N ALA A 56 12.77 -1.59 -22.23
CA ALA A 56 13.43 -0.33 -21.89
C ALA A 56 14.28 0.21 -23.05
N ILE A 57 15.00 -0.67 -23.75
CA ILE A 57 15.79 -0.30 -24.92
C ILE A 57 14.87 0.21 -26.04
N ASP A 58 13.78 -0.47 -26.31
CA ASP A 58 12.81 -0.07 -27.34
C ASP A 58 12.13 1.26 -27.01
N TYR A 59 11.75 1.46 -25.75
CA TYR A 59 11.21 2.73 -25.27
C TYR A 59 12.21 3.90 -25.45
N ILE A 60 13.47 3.71 -25.05
CA ILE A 60 14.52 4.73 -25.22
C ILE A 60 14.76 5.02 -26.70
N ARG A 61 14.86 3.98 -27.52
CA ARG A 61 15.07 4.10 -28.98
C ARG A 61 13.95 4.91 -29.62
N ASN A 62 12.70 4.58 -29.34
CA ASN A 62 11.55 5.27 -29.90
C ASN A 62 11.50 6.74 -29.49
N ASN A 63 11.72 7.06 -28.21
CA ASN A 63 11.79 8.43 -27.74
C ASN A 63 12.94 9.24 -28.39
N MET A 64 14.08 8.59 -28.64
CA MET A 64 15.18 9.24 -29.36
C MET A 64 14.81 9.55 -30.81
N LEU A 65 14.17 8.61 -31.50
CA LEU A 65 13.76 8.77 -32.91
C LEU A 65 12.68 9.84 -33.05
N GLU A 66 11.69 9.90 -32.14
CA GLU A 66 10.70 10.98 -32.09
C GLU A 66 11.34 12.36 -31.96
N ASN A 67 12.30 12.51 -31.04
CA ASN A 67 13.00 13.76 -30.82
C ASN A 67 13.89 14.18 -32.03
N MET A 68 14.28 13.23 -32.86
CA MET A 68 15.05 13.49 -34.10
C MET A 68 14.16 13.81 -35.29
N GLY A 69 12.84 13.71 -35.18
CA GLY A 69 11.87 14.09 -36.22
C GLY A 69 11.81 13.16 -37.42
N ASP A 70 12.34 11.96 -37.33
CA ASP A 70 12.64 11.15 -38.50
C ASP A 70 11.70 9.95 -38.74
N ILE A 71 10.78 9.63 -37.82
CA ILE A 71 9.94 8.42 -37.99
C ILE A 71 8.58 8.59 -37.27
N GLU A 72 7.48 8.16 -37.92
CA GLU A 72 6.25 7.78 -37.24
C GLU A 72 6.55 6.60 -36.29
N THR A 73 6.81 6.92 -35.03
CA THR A 73 7.09 5.90 -34.02
C THR A 73 5.82 5.15 -33.69
N HIS A 74 5.88 3.83 -33.77
CA HIS A 74 4.86 2.99 -33.16
C HIS A 74 4.99 3.18 -31.64
N ASP A 75 3.87 3.54 -30.97
CA ASP A 75 3.78 3.55 -29.52
C ASP A 75 4.42 2.29 -28.94
N ALA A 76 5.63 2.43 -28.39
CA ALA A 76 6.27 1.34 -27.65
C ALA A 76 5.52 1.16 -26.33
N THR A 77 4.33 0.61 -26.40
CA THR A 77 3.52 0.31 -25.24
C THR A 77 4.08 -0.94 -24.57
N MET A 78 4.48 -0.77 -23.33
CA MET A 78 4.92 -1.87 -22.51
C MET A 78 3.81 -2.93 -22.41
N PRO A 79 4.11 -4.22 -22.64
CA PRO A 79 3.09 -5.26 -22.57
C PRO A 79 2.36 -5.26 -21.24
N PRO A 80 1.02 -5.23 -21.20
CA PRO A 80 0.23 -5.13 -19.98
C PRO A 80 0.56 -6.21 -18.93
N TYR A 81 0.91 -7.43 -19.39
CA TYR A 81 1.28 -8.53 -18.51
C TYR A 81 2.61 -8.28 -17.78
N LYS A 82 3.60 -7.65 -18.43
CA LYS A 82 4.88 -7.29 -17.79
C LYS A 82 4.71 -6.16 -16.77
N ILE A 83 3.88 -5.16 -17.11
CA ILE A 83 3.51 -4.12 -16.12
C ILE A 83 2.89 -4.77 -14.89
N ARG A 84 1.97 -5.70 -15.10
CA ARG A 84 1.35 -6.41 -13.98
C ARG A 84 2.37 -7.20 -13.16
N GLN A 85 3.31 -7.89 -13.79
CA GLN A 85 4.38 -8.60 -13.10
C GLN A 85 5.20 -7.66 -12.20
N ILE A 86 5.67 -6.51 -12.73
CA ILE A 86 6.40 -5.50 -11.93
C ILE A 86 5.58 -5.05 -10.72
N LEU A 87 4.28 -4.85 -10.90
CA LEU A 87 3.40 -4.37 -9.84
C LEU A 87 3.03 -5.46 -8.83
N THR A 88 3.10 -6.74 -9.18
CA THR A 88 2.67 -7.86 -8.34
C THR A 88 3.78 -8.80 -7.91
N GLU A 89 5.01 -8.63 -8.41
CA GLU A 89 6.15 -9.44 -8.00
C GLU A 89 7.02 -8.72 -6.98
N LYS A 90 7.62 -9.50 -6.07
CA LYS A 90 8.56 -9.03 -5.05
C LYS A 90 9.63 -10.11 -4.81
N ALA A 91 10.81 -9.68 -4.38
CA ALA A 91 11.89 -10.63 -4.10
C ALA A 91 11.48 -11.62 -2.99
N LYS A 92 11.86 -12.90 -3.16
CA LYS A 92 11.54 -14.01 -2.25
C LYS A 92 11.91 -13.74 -0.79
N ALA A 93 12.94 -12.95 -0.55
CA ALA A 93 13.37 -12.55 0.79
C ALA A 93 12.29 -11.79 1.60
N TRP A 94 11.28 -11.23 0.93
CA TRP A 94 10.19 -10.48 1.55
C TRP A 94 8.89 -11.29 1.71
N GLU A 95 8.93 -12.60 1.46
CA GLU A 95 7.74 -13.47 1.50
C GLU A 95 7.00 -13.46 2.86
N TYR A 96 7.72 -13.20 3.93
CA TYR A 96 7.17 -13.08 5.28
C TYR A 96 6.17 -11.92 5.46
N GLU A 97 6.12 -10.97 4.50
CA GLU A 97 5.16 -9.85 4.54
C GLU A 97 3.75 -10.27 4.13
N GLU A 98 3.60 -11.37 3.38
CA GLU A 98 2.32 -11.84 2.84
C GLU A 98 1.50 -10.71 2.20
N GLU A 99 2.17 -9.86 1.44
CA GLU A 99 1.65 -8.60 0.91
C GLU A 99 0.51 -8.81 -0.08
N TRP A 100 -0.49 -7.94 0.02
CA TRP A 100 -1.56 -7.78 -0.96
C TRP A 100 -1.55 -6.37 -1.50
N ARG A 101 -1.76 -6.22 -2.80
CA ARG A 101 -1.77 -4.92 -3.47
C ARG A 101 -3.11 -4.65 -4.11
N LEU A 102 -3.57 -3.42 -3.94
CA LEU A 102 -4.67 -2.87 -4.70
C LEU A 102 -4.08 -2.06 -5.85
N ILE A 103 -4.29 -2.52 -7.08
CA ILE A 103 -3.73 -1.90 -8.28
C ILE A 103 -4.88 -1.25 -9.06
N PRO A 104 -5.09 0.07 -8.90
CA PRO A 104 -6.10 0.77 -9.67
C PRO A 104 -5.67 0.90 -11.14
N ARG A 105 -6.62 0.77 -12.05
CA ARG A 105 -6.43 1.18 -13.44
C ARG A 105 -6.70 2.67 -13.54
N ILE A 106 -5.68 3.47 -13.61
CA ILE A 106 -5.82 4.90 -13.87
C ILE A 106 -5.81 5.08 -15.38
N THR A 107 -6.96 5.44 -15.95
CA THR A 107 -7.12 5.58 -17.41
C THR A 107 -6.83 6.99 -17.92
N LYS A 108 -6.74 7.96 -17.02
CA LYS A 108 -6.31 9.33 -17.32
C LYS A 108 -5.50 9.85 -16.14
N LEU A 109 -4.28 10.23 -16.40
CA LEU A 109 -3.45 11.03 -15.52
C LEU A 109 -3.68 12.48 -15.94
N ASP A 110 -4.23 13.29 -15.07
CA ASP A 110 -4.15 14.74 -15.24
C ASP A 110 -2.77 15.18 -14.80
N GLU A 111 -2.14 16.09 -15.55
CA GLU A 111 -0.74 16.46 -15.34
C GLU A 111 -0.48 17.15 -13.98
N GLU A 112 -1.49 17.70 -13.34
CA GLU A 112 -1.37 18.46 -12.09
C GLU A 112 -1.59 17.62 -10.82
N SER A 113 -2.39 16.55 -10.86
CA SER A 113 -2.70 15.76 -9.67
C SER A 113 -2.01 14.39 -9.71
N ARG A 114 -1.12 14.16 -8.77
CA ARG A 114 -0.27 12.96 -8.74
C ARG A 114 -0.69 11.89 -7.76
N LEU A 115 -1.74 12.11 -6.98
CA LEU A 115 -2.13 11.21 -5.89
C LEU A 115 -3.62 10.90 -5.94
N GLY A 116 -3.93 9.64 -6.29
CA GLY A 116 -5.28 9.11 -6.09
C GLY A 116 -5.45 8.59 -4.67
N TYR A 117 -6.64 8.72 -4.09
CA TYR A 117 -6.99 8.11 -2.81
C TYR A 117 -8.27 7.29 -2.91
N ILE A 118 -8.38 6.33 -2.00
CA ILE A 118 -9.57 5.49 -1.87
C ILE A 118 -10.32 5.96 -0.64
N GLU A 119 -11.60 6.26 -0.81
CA GLU A 119 -12.46 6.57 0.31
C GLU A 119 -12.92 5.27 0.98
N ILE A 120 -12.18 4.84 2.00
CA ILE A 120 -12.48 3.65 2.77
C ILE A 120 -12.26 3.92 4.26
N ARG A 121 -13.19 3.43 5.08
CA ARG A 121 -13.09 3.54 6.54
C ARG A 121 -12.31 2.37 7.11
N PRO A 122 -11.26 2.60 7.92
CA PRO A 122 -10.59 1.51 8.61
C PRO A 122 -11.50 0.91 9.69
N LYS A 123 -11.34 -0.37 9.95
CA LYS A 123 -12.01 -1.10 11.02
C LYS A 123 -11.37 -0.87 12.39
N ALA A 124 -10.08 -0.61 12.40
CA ALA A 124 -9.33 -0.30 13.62
C ALA A 124 -8.06 0.44 13.31
N VAL A 125 -7.51 1.07 14.32
CA VAL A 125 -6.15 1.63 14.34
C VAL A 125 -5.35 0.91 15.40
N ILE A 126 -4.12 0.48 15.07
CA ILE A 126 -3.22 -0.19 16.02
C ILE A 126 -1.95 0.64 16.11
N PHE A 127 -1.67 1.18 17.28
CA PHE A 127 -0.43 1.90 17.56
C PHE A 127 0.74 0.94 17.80
N GLY A 128 1.91 1.36 17.40
CA GLY A 128 3.15 0.70 17.79
C GLY A 128 3.46 0.87 19.27
N SER A 129 4.31 0.01 19.80
CA SER A 129 4.69 0.05 21.24
C SER A 129 5.46 1.31 21.64
N GLN A 130 6.05 2.02 20.67
CA GLN A 130 6.86 3.22 20.88
C GLN A 130 6.23 4.49 20.28
N THR A 131 4.95 4.44 19.90
CA THR A 131 4.24 5.62 19.39
C THR A 131 4.16 6.68 20.49
N LYS A 132 4.45 7.93 20.17
CA LYS A 132 4.41 9.05 21.12
C LYS A 132 2.98 9.30 21.58
N GLU A 133 2.79 9.62 22.85
CA GLU A 133 1.46 9.88 23.40
C GLU A 133 0.74 11.05 22.72
N GLU A 134 1.49 12.10 22.34
CA GLU A 134 0.93 13.24 21.60
C GLU A 134 0.27 12.81 20.28
N ASP A 135 0.91 11.92 19.53
CA ASP A 135 0.38 11.38 18.26
C ASP A 135 -0.82 10.46 18.52
N VAL A 136 -0.75 9.69 19.62
CA VAL A 136 -1.83 8.79 20.03
C VAL A 136 -3.09 9.57 20.38
N GLU A 137 -2.97 10.65 21.20
CA GLU A 137 -4.11 11.48 21.59
C GLU A 137 -4.81 12.11 20.38
N GLN A 138 -4.04 12.69 19.45
CA GLN A 138 -4.58 13.30 18.23
C GLN A 138 -5.36 12.28 17.38
N ILE A 139 -4.78 11.09 17.17
CA ILE A 139 -5.43 10.06 16.37
C ILE A 139 -6.65 9.48 17.09
N LYS A 140 -6.60 9.33 18.41
CA LYS A 140 -7.73 8.89 19.23
C LYS A 140 -8.93 9.82 19.10
N GLU A 141 -8.73 11.14 19.13
CA GLU A 141 -9.79 12.11 18.94
C GLU A 141 -10.50 11.89 17.60
N ILE A 142 -9.73 11.76 16.51
CA ILE A 142 -10.27 11.48 15.17
C ILE A 142 -11.01 10.13 15.13
N CYS A 143 -10.46 9.12 15.78
CA CYS A 143 -11.05 7.79 15.83
C CYS A 143 -12.36 7.78 16.63
N ALA A 144 -12.43 8.53 17.74
CA ALA A 144 -13.62 8.65 18.57
C ALA A 144 -14.78 9.29 17.79
N GLU A 145 -14.53 10.40 17.08
CA GLU A 145 -15.52 11.03 16.22
C GLU A 145 -16.08 10.08 15.15
N LYS A 146 -15.26 9.19 14.67
CA LYS A 146 -15.62 8.23 13.61
C LYS A 146 -16.04 6.86 14.15
N ASN A 147 -16.07 6.65 15.47
CA ASN A 147 -16.33 5.37 16.12
C ASN A 147 -15.41 4.26 15.58
N ILE A 148 -14.11 4.51 15.48
CA ILE A 148 -13.11 3.54 15.06
C ILE A 148 -12.39 3.04 16.31
N PRO A 149 -12.37 1.74 16.60
CA PRO A 149 -11.65 1.19 17.74
C PRO A 149 -10.14 1.36 17.60
N VAL A 150 -9.49 1.57 18.72
CA VAL A 150 -8.06 1.86 18.81
C VAL A 150 -7.39 0.85 19.71
N TYR A 151 -6.26 0.32 19.28
CA TYR A 151 -5.46 -0.67 19.99
C TYR A 151 -4.00 -0.25 20.02
N ARG A 152 -3.22 -0.89 20.90
CA ARG A 152 -1.76 -0.75 20.94
C ARG A 152 -1.10 -2.12 20.98
N ILE A 153 0.05 -2.27 20.33
CA ILE A 153 0.88 -3.47 20.51
C ILE A 153 1.85 -3.29 21.66
N PHE A 154 2.15 -4.37 22.32
CA PHE A 154 3.19 -4.46 23.34
C PHE A 154 3.91 -5.81 23.26
N LEU A 155 5.13 -5.83 23.76
CA LEU A 155 5.87 -7.07 23.86
C LEU A 155 5.36 -7.85 25.08
N SER A 156 5.00 -9.12 24.89
CA SER A 156 4.58 -9.97 25.98
C SER A 156 5.78 -10.32 26.87
N GLU A 157 5.76 -9.86 28.12
CA GLU A 157 6.80 -10.20 29.09
C GLU A 157 6.74 -11.66 29.54
N THR A 158 5.59 -12.30 29.38
CA THR A 158 5.34 -13.68 29.83
C THR A 158 5.50 -14.74 28.77
N SER A 159 5.63 -14.35 27.50
CA SER A 159 5.79 -15.29 26.40
C SER A 159 7.28 -15.52 26.10
N PRO A 160 7.76 -16.78 26.10
CA PRO A 160 9.13 -17.10 25.73
C PRO A 160 9.44 -16.82 24.25
N ASP A 161 8.41 -16.63 23.42
CA ASP A 161 8.52 -16.54 21.97
C ASP A 161 8.61 -15.08 21.46
N PHE A 162 8.82 -14.10 22.33
CA PHE A 162 8.85 -12.67 21.98
C PHE A 162 7.62 -12.21 21.20
N CYS A 163 6.46 -12.75 21.50
CA CYS A 163 5.23 -12.44 20.79
C CYS A 163 4.75 -11.01 21.07
N LEU A 164 4.36 -10.32 20.01
CA LEU A 164 3.63 -9.06 20.10
C LEU A 164 2.16 -9.37 20.40
N LYS A 165 1.62 -8.74 21.43
CA LYS A 165 0.20 -8.78 21.78
C LYS A 165 -0.48 -7.48 21.41
N ILE A 166 -1.78 -7.57 21.12
CA ILE A 166 -2.64 -6.42 20.88
C ILE A 166 -3.55 -6.28 22.09
N GLY A 167 -3.61 -5.09 22.67
CA GLY A 167 -4.52 -4.76 23.75
C GLY A 167 -5.25 -3.46 23.48
N ASP A 168 -6.35 -3.23 24.21
CA ASP A 168 -7.05 -1.96 24.17
C ASP A 168 -6.12 -0.84 24.66
N ASP A 169 -6.10 0.28 23.95
CA ASP A 169 -5.27 1.39 24.33
C ASP A 169 -5.96 2.18 25.47
N GLY A 170 -5.60 1.86 26.67
CA GLY A 170 -6.19 2.38 27.91
C GLY A 170 -6.33 1.34 29.03
N GLU A 171 -6.30 0.06 28.68
CA GLU A 171 -6.19 -1.01 29.66
C GLU A 171 -4.94 -1.86 29.36
N LEU A 172 -3.84 -1.51 30.02
CA LEU A 172 -2.77 -2.46 30.29
C LEU A 172 -3.38 -3.56 31.18
N GLN A 173 -4.06 -4.50 30.56
CA GLN A 173 -4.40 -5.73 31.27
C GLN A 173 -3.09 -6.46 31.51
N SER A 174 -2.58 -6.30 32.73
CA SER A 174 -1.64 -7.21 33.32
C SER A 174 -2.28 -8.60 33.32
N VAL A 175 -1.84 -9.45 32.41
CA VAL A 175 -2.10 -10.90 32.45
C VAL A 175 -0.97 -11.56 33.19
#